data_875842162d2bbff5fe0dcd07ee4e9940
#
_entry.id   875842162d2bbff5fe0dcd07ee4e9940
#
_cell.length_a   1.000
_cell.length_b   1.000
_cell.length_c   1.000
_cell.angle_alpha   90.00
_cell.angle_beta   90.00
_cell.angle_gamma   90.00
#
_symmetry.space_group_name_H-M   'P 1'
#
loop_
_entity.id
_entity.type
_entity.pdbx_description
1 polymer ?
#
loop_
_entity_poly.entity_id
_entity_poly.type
_entity_poly.pdbx_seq_one_letter_code
_entity_poly.pdbx_strand_id
1 'polypeptide(L)'
;AALHLPALLGAGCGRDIRRVAVLGGAGDDDVDAARAAGADVFVTGELRYHQLCDAPYGGMALIAAGHYHTEFPVVPMLADTVRGILRAAGDADIPVSLYGGTRVQIR
;
A
#
# COMPACT_ATOMS: atom_id res chain seq x y z
N ALA A 1 0.67 14.58 -0.38
CA ALA A 1 0.45 13.27 0.24
C ALA A 1 1.26 12.20 -0.48
N ALA A 2 1.85 11.26 0.26
CA ALA A 2 2.80 10.29 -0.29
C ALA A 2 2.19 9.35 -1.34
N LEU A 3 0.90 9.03 -1.22
CA LEU A 3 0.20 8.09 -2.11
C LEU A 3 -0.59 8.75 -3.23
N HIS A 4 -0.70 10.06 -3.26
CA HIS A 4 -1.46 10.84 -4.26
C HIS A 4 -2.89 10.32 -4.52
N LEU A 5 -3.57 9.91 -3.46
CA LEU A 5 -4.90 9.33 -3.51
C LEU A 5 -5.98 10.41 -3.57
N PRO A 6 -7.00 10.26 -4.45
CA PRO A 6 -8.16 11.15 -4.45
C PRO A 6 -9.14 10.83 -3.31
N ALA A 7 -9.18 9.58 -2.84
CA ALA A 7 -10.07 9.10 -1.78
C ALA A 7 -9.53 7.83 -1.13
N LEU A 8 -9.96 7.55 0.09
CA LEU A 8 -9.69 6.32 0.84
C LEU A 8 -11.01 5.66 1.22
N LEU A 9 -11.03 4.32 1.20
CA LEU A 9 -12.07 3.55 1.88
C LEU A 9 -11.52 3.13 3.24
N GLY A 10 -12.27 3.38 4.31
CA GLY A 10 -11.83 3.00 5.64
C GLY A 10 -12.98 2.74 6.58
N ALA A 11 -12.74 1.86 7.53
CA ALA A 11 -13.63 1.58 8.64
C ALA A 11 -12.84 1.62 9.95
N GLY A 12 -13.27 2.49 10.85
CA GLY A 12 -12.66 2.65 12.18
C GLY A 12 -13.22 1.67 13.19
N CYS A 13 -12.47 1.39 14.24
CA CYS A 13 -12.90 0.57 15.38
C CYS A 13 -13.02 1.38 16.69
N GLY A 14 -12.90 2.72 16.63
CA GLY A 14 -13.05 3.61 17.80
C GLY A 14 -11.91 3.51 18.83
N ARG A 15 -10.75 2.98 18.45
CA ARG A 15 -9.59 2.81 19.34
C ARG A 15 -8.46 3.75 18.95
N ASP A 16 -7.59 4.06 19.91
CA ASP A 16 -6.32 4.75 19.65
C ASP A 16 -5.40 3.87 18.82
N ILE A 17 -4.72 4.49 17.86
CA ILE A 17 -3.79 3.80 16.95
C ILE A 17 -2.38 3.99 17.48
N ARG A 18 -1.70 2.88 17.80
CA ARG A 18 -0.29 2.83 18.23
C ARG A 18 0.55 1.95 17.31
N ARG A 19 -0.06 0.89 16.74
CA ARG A 19 0.60 -0.04 15.84
C ARG A 19 -0.11 -0.08 14.50
N VAL A 20 0.66 0.18 13.45
CA VAL A 20 0.18 0.19 12.06
C VAL A 20 0.77 -1.00 11.34
N ALA A 21 -0.06 -1.84 10.73
CA ALA A 21 0.37 -2.82 9.73
C ALA A 21 0.16 -2.24 8.33
N VAL A 22 1.09 -2.50 7.43
CA VAL A 22 1.04 -2.01 6.04
C VAL A 22 1.37 -3.14 5.07
N LEU A 23 0.58 -3.28 4.02
CA LEU A 23 0.83 -4.20 2.90
C LEU A 23 0.37 -3.53 1.60
N GLY A 24 1.27 -3.41 0.62
CA GLY A 24 0.91 -2.90 -0.72
C GLY A 24 0.09 -3.92 -1.50
N GLY A 25 -0.74 -3.46 -2.43
CA GLY A 25 -1.56 -4.32 -3.26
C GLY A 25 -2.78 -4.91 -2.56
N ALA A 26 -3.14 -6.15 -2.86
CA ALA A 26 -4.28 -6.85 -2.27
C ALA A 26 -3.89 -7.49 -0.94
N GLY A 27 -4.34 -6.93 0.17
CA GLY A 27 -4.08 -7.44 1.52
C GLY A 27 -5.30 -8.06 2.20
N ASP A 28 -6.32 -8.38 1.43
CA ASP A 28 -7.56 -8.94 1.96
C ASP A 28 -7.38 -10.31 2.63
N ASP A 29 -6.42 -11.11 2.20
CA ASP A 29 -6.10 -12.40 2.83
C ASP A 29 -5.19 -12.26 4.09
N ASP A 30 -4.61 -11.08 4.34
CA ASP A 30 -3.67 -10.82 5.45
C ASP A 30 -4.28 -10.08 6.65
N VAL A 31 -5.58 -9.79 6.61
CA VAL A 31 -6.29 -9.08 7.69
C VAL A 31 -6.13 -9.78 9.04
N ASP A 32 -6.27 -11.12 9.06
CA ASP A 32 -6.16 -11.89 10.28
C ASP A 32 -4.71 -11.96 10.78
N ALA A 33 -3.73 -12.00 9.88
CA ALA A 33 -2.32 -11.95 10.24
C ALA A 33 -1.95 -10.60 10.87
N ALA A 34 -2.43 -9.49 10.30
CA ALA A 34 -2.24 -8.15 10.87
C ALA A 34 -2.87 -8.03 12.26
N ARG A 35 -4.09 -8.59 12.44
CA ARG A 35 -4.77 -8.61 13.74
C ARG A 35 -4.01 -9.46 14.77
N ALA A 36 -3.54 -10.64 14.38
CA ALA A 36 -2.75 -11.52 15.24
C ALA A 36 -1.41 -10.88 15.66
N ALA A 37 -0.83 -10.04 14.80
CA ALA A 37 0.36 -9.24 15.12
C ALA A 37 0.08 -8.07 16.06
N GLY A 38 -1.19 -7.85 16.45
CA GLY A 38 -1.61 -6.80 17.36
C GLY A 38 -1.65 -5.41 16.72
N ALA A 39 -1.90 -5.30 15.42
CA ALA A 39 -2.10 -4.02 14.77
C ALA A 39 -3.40 -3.37 15.24
N ASP A 40 -3.39 -2.03 15.40
CA ASP A 40 -4.57 -1.22 15.69
C ASP A 40 -5.23 -0.75 14.40
N VAL A 41 -4.44 -0.62 13.33
CA VAL A 41 -4.91 -0.34 11.98
C VAL A 41 -4.10 -1.13 10.96
N PHE A 42 -4.77 -1.62 9.93
CA PHE A 42 -4.16 -2.23 8.76
C PHE A 42 -4.44 -1.38 7.52
N VAL A 43 -3.37 -0.95 6.85
CA VAL A 43 -3.41 -0.16 5.62
C VAL A 43 -2.94 -1.03 4.47
N THR A 44 -3.81 -1.24 3.49
CA THR A 44 -3.50 -2.03 2.29
C THR A 44 -4.14 -1.42 1.05
N GLY A 45 -3.89 -1.97 -0.14
CA GLY A 45 -4.46 -1.48 -1.38
C GLY A 45 -5.93 -1.87 -1.56
N GLU A 46 -6.26 -3.11 -1.29
CA GLU A 46 -7.59 -3.67 -1.51
C GLU A 46 -8.06 -4.51 -0.31
N LEU A 47 -9.36 -4.41 -0.03
CA LEU A 47 -10.06 -5.15 1.00
C LEU A 47 -11.45 -5.56 0.48
N ARG A 48 -11.97 -6.66 0.98
CA ARG A 48 -13.34 -7.09 0.68
C ARG A 48 -14.33 -6.24 1.48
N TYR A 49 -15.46 -5.94 0.89
CA TYR A 49 -16.49 -5.09 1.49
C TYR A 49 -16.91 -5.57 2.89
N HIS A 50 -17.14 -6.89 3.07
CA HIS A 50 -17.54 -7.44 4.37
C HIS A 50 -16.48 -7.23 5.44
N GLN A 51 -15.17 -7.28 5.09
CA GLN A 51 -14.08 -7.02 6.04
C GLN A 51 -14.14 -5.59 6.58
N LEU A 52 -14.43 -4.60 5.72
CA LEU A 52 -14.64 -3.22 6.12
C LEU A 52 -15.87 -3.07 7.03
N CYS A 53 -16.96 -3.79 6.73
CA CYS A 53 -18.15 -3.81 7.57
C CYS A 53 -17.87 -4.41 8.96
N ASP A 54 -17.00 -5.42 9.04
CA ASP A 54 -16.69 -6.13 10.27
C ASP A 54 -15.60 -5.42 11.12
N ALA A 55 -14.84 -4.50 10.54
CA ALA A 55 -13.74 -3.81 11.22
C ALA A 55 -14.12 -3.16 12.56
N PRO A 56 -15.28 -2.46 12.70
CA PRO A 56 -15.68 -1.88 13.97
C PRO A 56 -15.82 -2.90 15.10
N TYR A 57 -16.17 -4.13 14.77
CA TYR A 57 -16.38 -5.23 15.73
C TYR A 57 -15.09 -6.05 15.94
N GLY A 58 -14.19 -6.04 14.96
CA GLY A 58 -12.94 -6.80 14.98
C GLY A 58 -11.80 -6.17 15.76
N GLY A 59 -11.98 -4.97 16.30
CA GLY A 59 -11.00 -4.28 17.15
C GLY A 59 -9.75 -3.77 16.42
N MET A 60 -9.73 -3.78 15.08
CA MET A 60 -8.67 -3.24 14.24
C MET A 60 -9.30 -2.42 13.11
N ALA A 61 -8.86 -1.17 12.95
CA ALA A 61 -9.29 -0.33 11.84
C ALA A 61 -8.70 -0.84 10.51
N LEU A 62 -9.46 -0.69 9.43
CA LEU A 62 -9.06 -1.11 8.09
C LEU A 62 -9.08 0.08 7.14
N ILE A 63 -8.05 0.21 6.29
CA ILE A 63 -7.94 1.26 5.27
C ILE A 63 -7.54 0.62 3.95
N ALA A 64 -8.39 0.77 2.93
CA ALA A 64 -8.09 0.41 1.54
C ALA A 64 -7.65 1.67 0.78
N ALA A 65 -6.38 1.71 0.43
CA ALA A 65 -5.70 2.88 -0.14
C ALA A 65 -5.40 2.73 -1.64
N GLY A 66 -6.06 1.80 -2.33
CA GLY A 66 -5.92 1.54 -3.75
C GLY A 66 -4.67 0.72 -4.10
N HIS A 67 -4.86 -0.31 -4.90
CA HIS A 67 -3.82 -1.27 -5.30
C HIS A 67 -2.61 -0.56 -5.91
N TYR A 68 -2.83 0.11 -7.03
CA TYR A 68 -1.78 0.85 -7.72
C TYR A 68 -1.05 1.86 -6.81
N HIS A 69 -1.80 2.62 -6.01
CA HIS A 69 -1.24 3.69 -5.19
C HIS A 69 -0.37 3.18 -4.04
N THR A 70 -0.65 1.99 -3.53
CA THR A 70 0.15 1.38 -2.46
C THR A 70 1.38 0.63 -3.00
N GLU A 71 1.38 0.21 -4.25
CA GLU A 71 2.51 -0.46 -4.90
C GLU A 71 3.44 0.51 -5.65
N PHE A 72 2.88 1.54 -6.30
CA PHE A 72 3.67 2.47 -7.12
C PHE A 72 4.87 3.12 -6.40
N PRO A 73 4.85 3.42 -5.09
CA PRO A 73 6.01 3.99 -4.39
C PRO A 73 7.30 3.19 -4.52
N VAL A 74 7.23 1.88 -4.77
CA VAL A 74 8.42 1.04 -4.97
C VAL A 74 9.12 1.30 -6.32
N VAL A 75 8.37 1.76 -7.33
CA VAL A 75 8.89 1.90 -8.71
C VAL A 75 10.04 2.90 -8.82
N PRO A 76 9.96 4.14 -8.30
CA PRO A 76 11.09 5.05 -8.30
C PRO A 76 12.28 4.52 -7.48
N MET A 77 12.04 3.84 -6.35
CA MET A 77 13.10 3.24 -5.53
C MET A 77 13.85 2.15 -6.31
N LEU A 78 13.13 1.29 -7.02
CA LEU A 78 13.73 0.25 -7.88
C LEU A 78 14.54 0.88 -9.01
N ALA A 79 14.03 1.92 -9.66
CA ALA A 79 14.75 2.61 -10.72
C ALA A 79 16.06 3.22 -10.22
N ASP A 80 16.07 3.82 -9.04
CA ASP A 80 17.28 4.37 -8.44
C ASP A 80 18.28 3.28 -8.05
N THR A 81 17.79 2.14 -7.57
CA THR A 81 18.62 0.96 -7.30
C THR A 81 19.29 0.46 -8.59
N VAL A 82 18.51 0.29 -9.67
CA VAL A 82 19.05 -0.14 -10.99
C VAL A 82 20.07 0.85 -11.52
N ARG A 83 19.80 2.16 -11.46
CA ARG A 83 20.78 3.20 -11.84
C ARG A 83 22.08 3.09 -11.04
N GLY A 84 21.96 2.80 -9.74
CA GLY A 84 23.13 2.59 -8.88
C GLY A 84 23.97 1.38 -9.30
N ILE A 85 23.33 0.27 -9.62
CA ILE A 85 23.97 -0.96 -10.10
C ILE A 85 24.67 -0.70 -11.45
N LEU A 86 23.99 -0.07 -12.40
CA LEU A 86 24.56 0.26 -13.70
C LEU A 86 25.79 1.16 -13.58
N ARG A 87 25.73 2.20 -12.74
CA ARG A 87 26.91 3.05 -12.49
C ARG A 87 28.09 2.26 -11.92
N ALA A 88 27.84 1.35 -10.98
CA ALA A 88 28.89 0.52 -10.40
C ALA A 88 29.49 -0.49 -11.40
N ALA A 89 28.68 -0.92 -12.38
CA ALA A 89 29.14 -1.80 -13.47
C ALA A 89 29.88 -1.07 -14.62
N GLY A 90 29.88 0.27 -14.62
CA GLY A 90 30.47 1.06 -15.71
C GLY A 90 29.50 1.37 -16.87
N ASP A 91 28.23 1.03 -16.72
CA ASP A 91 27.17 1.15 -17.74
C ASP A 91 26.23 2.33 -17.45
N ALA A 92 26.76 3.44 -16.91
CA ALA A 92 25.98 4.59 -16.47
C ALA A 92 25.20 5.32 -17.60
N ASP A 93 25.55 5.08 -18.85
CA ASP A 93 24.92 5.60 -20.05
C ASP A 93 23.63 4.84 -20.46
N ILE A 94 23.39 3.67 -19.88
CA ILE A 94 22.15 2.92 -20.11
C ILE A 94 20.95 3.68 -19.46
N PRO A 95 19.95 4.10 -20.28
CA PRO A 95 18.83 4.87 -19.76
C PRO A 95 17.88 3.98 -18.94
N VAL A 96 17.46 4.48 -17.78
CA VAL A 96 16.43 3.85 -16.94
C VAL A 96 15.23 4.78 -16.88
N SER A 97 14.13 4.36 -17.50
CA SER A 97 12.88 5.11 -17.56
C SER A 97 11.83 4.53 -16.61
N LEU A 98 10.99 5.40 -16.05
CA LEU A 98 9.86 5.02 -15.22
C LEU A 98 8.59 4.99 -16.07
N TYR A 99 7.81 3.91 -15.95
CA TYR A 99 6.43 3.90 -16.43
C TYR A 99 5.50 4.17 -15.25
N GLY A 100 4.78 5.29 -15.28
CA GLY A 100 3.90 5.76 -14.21
C GLY A 100 2.43 5.79 -14.61
N GLY A 101 2.00 4.89 -15.50
CA GLY A 101 0.63 4.84 -15.98
C GLY A 101 -0.22 3.77 -15.30
N THR A 102 -1.50 4.10 -15.06
CA THR A 102 -2.54 3.11 -14.75
C THR A 102 -3.71 3.27 -15.71
N ARG A 103 -4.33 2.17 -16.12
CA ARG A 103 -5.57 2.17 -16.90
C ARG A 103 -6.81 2.23 -16.02
N VAL A 104 -6.66 1.97 -14.72
CA VAL A 104 -7.74 2.05 -13.74
C VAL A 104 -7.87 3.48 -13.27
N GLN A 105 -9.08 4.04 -13.37
CA GLN A 105 -9.38 5.40 -12.95
C GLN A 105 -10.54 5.38 -11.95
N ILE A 106 -10.41 6.15 -10.88
CA ILE A 106 -11.53 6.47 -10.00
C ILE A 106 -12.33 7.59 -10.68
N ARG A 107 -13.59 7.34 -10.94
CA ARG A 107 -14.52 8.29 -11.57
C ARG A 107 -15.65 8.65 -10.61
#